data_0905348df1ca9935d59559ebdd5bb5b5
#
_entry.id   0905348df1ca9935d59559ebdd5bb5b5
#
_cell.length_a   1.000
_cell.length_b   1.000
_cell.length_c   1.000
_cell.angle_alpha   90.00
_cell.angle_beta   90.00
_cell.angle_gamma   90.00
#
_symmetry.space_group_name_H-M   'P 1'
#
loop_
_entity.id
_entity.type
_entity.pdbx_description
1 polymer ?
#
loop_
_entity_poly.entity_id
_entity_poly.type
_entity_poly.pdbx_seq_one_letter_code
_entity_poly.pdbx_strand_id
1 'polypeptide(L)'
;MSRETLVPLLESGEEAGCLNLSEFSAAIQELELDDDELEALYTELDERNINLSDDCGRSGASEATYVNGDLAAATTDSLQLFLNEAGRYPLLTAAEEVELAKRVERGDRQAKDRMINSNLRLVVSIAKRYQGHGLSLLDLIQEGVIGLIRAVEKFDWRRGYKFSTYATWWIRQAVQRGASRTSRLRG
;
A
#
# COMPACT_ATOMS: atom_id res chain seq x y z
N MET A 1 -0.08 10.13 25.06
CA MET A 1 0.19 8.82 25.71
C MET A 1 0.48 7.69 24.67
N SER A 2 0.40 7.99 23.39
CA SER A 2 0.39 6.94 22.34
C SER A 2 1.77 6.52 21.80
N ARG A 3 2.81 7.33 21.95
CA ARG A 3 4.14 7.02 21.37
C ARG A 3 5.00 6.06 22.21
N GLU A 4 4.75 5.95 23.51
CA GLU A 4 5.55 5.07 24.38
C GLU A 4 5.35 3.58 24.06
N THR A 5 4.19 3.20 23.52
CA THR A 5 3.89 1.81 23.14
C THR A 5 4.60 1.40 21.83
N LEU A 6 4.92 2.38 20.96
CA LEU A 6 5.63 2.13 19.71
C LEU A 6 7.16 2.04 19.88
N VAL A 7 7.69 2.65 20.92
CA VAL A 7 9.15 2.68 21.17
C VAL A 7 9.76 1.27 21.21
N PRO A 8 9.25 0.30 21.99
CA PRO A 8 9.85 -1.04 22.02
C PRO A 8 9.70 -1.79 20.70
N LEU A 9 8.64 -1.49 19.93
CA LEU A 9 8.43 -2.08 18.60
C LEU A 9 9.44 -1.54 17.58
N LEU A 10 9.69 -0.23 17.62
CA LEU A 10 10.67 0.44 16.77
C LEU A 10 12.11 0.01 17.13
N GLU A 11 12.45 -0.10 18.40
CA GLU A 11 13.76 -0.59 18.87
C GLU A 11 14.01 -2.03 18.42
N SER A 12 13.01 -2.91 18.55
CA SER A 12 13.10 -4.28 18.05
C SER A 12 13.25 -4.34 16.53
N GLY A 13 12.54 -3.47 15.80
CA GLY A 13 12.66 -3.35 14.35
C GLY A 13 14.04 -2.81 13.92
N GLU A 14 14.62 -1.88 14.68
CA GLU A 14 15.95 -1.33 14.42
C GLU A 14 17.05 -2.36 14.63
N GLU A 15 16.96 -3.15 15.71
CA GLU A 15 17.91 -4.25 15.98
C GLU A 15 17.87 -5.36 14.94
N ALA A 16 16.66 -5.71 14.48
CA ALA A 16 16.44 -6.75 13.48
C ALA A 16 16.58 -6.24 12.02
N GLY A 17 16.55 -4.92 11.79
CA GLY A 17 16.45 -4.31 10.46
C GLY A 17 15.12 -4.57 9.76
N CYS A 18 14.18 -5.19 10.44
CA CYS A 18 12.91 -5.61 9.90
C CYS A 18 11.83 -5.65 10.99
N LEU A 19 10.64 -5.19 10.68
CA LEU A 19 9.48 -5.23 11.56
C LEU A 19 8.35 -6.02 10.89
N ASN A 20 7.70 -6.89 11.67
CA ASN A 20 6.57 -7.66 11.15
C ASN A 20 5.37 -6.75 10.91
N LEU A 21 4.88 -6.74 9.67
CA LEU A 21 3.74 -5.91 9.24
C LEU A 21 2.49 -6.17 10.08
N SER A 22 2.28 -7.40 10.51
CA SER A 22 1.14 -7.78 11.34
C SER A 22 1.18 -7.16 12.73
N GLU A 23 2.36 -7.16 13.36
CA GLU A 23 2.58 -6.54 14.67
C GLU A 23 2.46 -5.03 14.59
N PHE A 24 3.02 -4.44 13.54
CA PHE A 24 2.92 -3.02 13.27
C PHE A 24 1.47 -2.57 13.05
N SER A 25 0.71 -3.30 12.22
CA SER A 25 -0.70 -2.98 11.96
C SER A 25 -1.57 -3.11 13.21
N ALA A 26 -1.32 -4.10 14.04
CA ALA A 26 -2.03 -4.27 15.32
C ALA A 26 -1.75 -3.09 16.27
N ALA A 27 -0.49 -2.67 16.38
CA ALA A 27 -0.09 -1.54 17.22
C ALA A 27 -0.72 -0.21 16.75
N ILE A 28 -0.76 0.04 15.43
CA ILE A 28 -1.40 1.23 14.86
C ILE A 28 -2.89 1.26 15.19
N GLN A 29 -3.56 0.12 15.08
CA GLN A 29 -4.99 0.04 15.35
C GLN A 29 -5.31 0.26 16.83
N GLU A 30 -4.49 -0.25 17.73
CA GLU A 30 -4.64 -0.05 19.17
C GLU A 30 -4.46 1.43 19.57
N LEU A 31 -3.62 2.17 18.82
CA LEU A 31 -3.31 3.57 19.08
C LEU A 31 -4.28 4.55 18.41
N GLU A 32 -5.21 4.08 17.56
CA GLU A 32 -6.17 4.92 16.82
C GLU A 32 -5.52 6.14 16.13
N LEU A 33 -4.34 5.95 15.53
CA LEU A 33 -3.59 7.02 14.86
C LEU A 33 -4.37 7.58 13.68
N ASP A 34 -4.32 8.90 13.50
CA ASP A 34 -4.84 9.55 12.31
C ASP A 34 -3.90 9.39 11.10
N ASP A 35 -4.37 9.80 9.92
CA ASP A 35 -3.61 9.63 8.67
C ASP A 35 -2.28 10.41 8.67
N ASP A 36 -2.23 11.56 9.33
CA ASP A 36 -1.02 12.40 9.41
C ASP A 36 0.00 11.81 10.39
N GLU A 37 -0.46 11.29 11.52
CA GLU A 37 0.37 10.57 12.49
C GLU A 37 0.93 9.27 11.90
N LEU A 38 0.13 8.56 11.12
CA LEU A 38 0.54 7.36 10.41
C LEU A 38 1.62 7.66 9.36
N GLU A 39 1.49 8.75 8.61
CA GLU A 39 2.49 9.19 7.63
C GLU A 39 3.81 9.58 8.31
N ALA A 40 3.74 10.29 9.44
CA ALA A 40 4.93 10.62 10.23
C ALA A 40 5.65 9.36 10.74
N LEU A 41 4.89 8.34 11.16
CA LEU A 41 5.44 7.08 11.62
C LEU A 41 6.12 6.30 10.48
N TYR A 42 5.53 6.28 9.29
CA TYR A 42 6.18 5.66 8.12
C TYR A 42 7.47 6.38 7.73
N THR A 43 7.50 7.71 7.84
CA THR A 43 8.71 8.50 7.60
C THR A 43 9.80 8.16 8.62
N GLU A 44 9.44 8.01 9.88
CA GLU A 44 10.37 7.58 10.94
C GLU A 44 10.94 6.18 10.70
N LEU A 45 10.13 5.24 10.22
CA LEU A 45 10.59 3.90 9.84
C LEU A 45 11.60 3.95 8.69
N ASP A 46 11.33 4.78 7.67
CA ASP A 46 12.24 4.97 6.53
C ASP A 46 13.58 5.61 6.96
N GLU A 47 13.55 6.61 7.85
CA GLU A 47 14.75 7.25 8.40
C GLU A 47 15.61 6.30 9.22
N ARG A 48 15.00 5.39 9.95
CA ARG A 48 15.69 4.36 10.75
C ARG A 48 16.09 3.12 9.93
N ASN A 49 15.80 3.09 8.62
CA ASN A 49 16.02 1.95 7.72
C ASN A 49 15.34 0.64 8.20
N ILE A 50 14.20 0.74 8.85
CA ILE A 50 13.40 -0.40 9.29
C ILE A 50 12.52 -0.86 8.13
N ASN A 51 12.74 -2.06 7.64
CA ASN A 51 11.90 -2.67 6.62
C ASN A 51 10.66 -3.33 7.24
N LEU A 52 9.48 -2.93 6.77
CA LEU A 52 8.24 -3.64 7.10
C LEU A 52 8.06 -4.83 6.15
N SER A 53 7.90 -6.02 6.67
CA SER A 53 7.69 -7.23 5.87
C SER A 53 6.82 -8.24 6.62
N ASP A 54 6.00 -9.00 5.88
CA ASP A 54 5.27 -10.14 6.44
C ASP A 54 6.21 -11.33 6.74
N ASP A 55 7.35 -11.37 6.07
CA ASP A 55 8.38 -12.40 6.19
C ASP A 55 9.73 -11.77 6.57
N CYS A 56 9.87 -11.36 7.83
CA CYS A 56 11.18 -10.98 8.36
C CYS A 56 12.09 -12.23 8.38
N GLY A 57 12.94 -12.36 7.36
CA GLY A 57 13.92 -13.46 7.25
C GLY A 57 13.93 -14.25 5.94
N ARG A 58 13.06 -13.98 4.98
CA ARG A 58 13.12 -14.60 3.64
C ARG A 58 13.48 -13.60 2.55
N SER A 59 14.70 -13.72 2.05
CA SER A 59 15.18 -13.05 0.84
C SER A 59 14.57 -13.73 -0.39
N GLY A 60 13.80 -13.03 -1.18
CA GLY A 60 13.30 -13.56 -2.44
C GLY A 60 12.26 -12.65 -3.11
N ALA A 61 12.69 -11.50 -3.63
CA ALA A 61 11.85 -10.67 -4.49
C ALA A 61 12.12 -10.98 -5.96
N SER A 62 11.13 -11.54 -6.64
CA SER A 62 11.11 -11.64 -8.10
C SER A 62 10.82 -10.26 -8.72
N GLU A 63 11.74 -9.78 -9.53
CA GLU A 63 11.60 -8.51 -10.27
C GLU A 63 10.80 -8.73 -11.55
N ALA A 64 9.71 -7.97 -11.71
CA ALA A 64 9.02 -7.84 -12.99
C ALA A 64 9.48 -6.54 -13.68
N THR A 65 9.98 -6.65 -14.91
CA THR A 65 10.47 -5.54 -15.72
C THR A 65 9.39 -5.10 -16.71
N TYR A 66 9.04 -3.80 -16.71
CA TYR A 66 8.14 -3.21 -17.70
C TYR A 66 8.87 -2.18 -18.55
N VAL A 67 8.62 -2.21 -19.86
CA VAL A 67 9.20 -1.30 -20.85
C VAL A 67 8.17 -0.22 -21.20
N ASN A 68 8.54 1.05 -21.05
CA ASN A 68 7.71 2.20 -21.42
C ASN A 68 8.19 2.82 -22.73
N GLY A 69 7.29 2.95 -23.69
CA GLY A 69 7.43 3.75 -24.89
C GLY A 69 6.17 4.57 -25.19
N ASP A 70 6.34 5.85 -25.47
CA ASP A 70 5.42 6.80 -26.12
C ASP A 70 3.97 6.95 -25.60
N LEU A 71 3.77 7.74 -24.52
CA LEU A 71 2.40 8.02 -24.03
C LEU A 71 2.18 9.43 -23.42
N ALA A 72 2.97 10.42 -23.74
CA ALA A 72 2.85 11.74 -23.09
C ALA A 72 1.56 12.52 -23.43
N ALA A 73 0.92 12.27 -24.57
CA ALA A 73 -0.30 12.97 -24.99
C ALA A 73 -1.59 12.24 -24.61
N ALA A 74 -1.56 10.90 -24.49
CA ALA A 74 -2.72 10.08 -24.10
C ALA A 74 -2.94 10.00 -22.58
N THR A 75 -1.99 10.46 -21.78
CA THR A 75 -1.98 10.31 -20.31
C THR A 75 -3.08 11.08 -19.60
N THR A 76 -3.45 12.26 -20.09
CA THR A 76 -4.48 13.09 -19.42
C THR A 76 -5.86 12.46 -19.52
N ASP A 77 -6.22 11.98 -20.70
CA ASP A 77 -7.52 11.34 -20.95
C ASP A 77 -7.60 9.98 -20.21
N SER A 78 -6.53 9.20 -20.23
CA SER A 78 -6.42 7.92 -19.54
C SER A 78 -6.51 8.09 -18.03
N LEU A 79 -5.86 9.11 -17.47
CA LEU A 79 -5.95 9.43 -16.05
C LEU A 79 -7.37 9.83 -15.66
N GLN A 80 -8.02 10.67 -16.46
CA GLN A 80 -9.39 11.11 -16.20
C GLN A 80 -10.38 9.93 -16.24
N LEU A 81 -10.23 9.04 -17.21
CA LEU A 81 -11.03 7.82 -17.31
C LEU A 81 -10.84 6.92 -16.08
N PHE A 82 -9.60 6.76 -15.64
CA PHE A 82 -9.31 5.99 -14.43
C PHE A 82 -9.94 6.60 -13.18
N LEU A 83 -9.83 7.91 -12.99
CA LEU A 83 -10.42 8.62 -11.85
C LEU A 83 -11.94 8.53 -11.85
N ASN A 84 -12.56 8.63 -13.01
CA ASN A 84 -14.00 8.47 -13.17
C ASN A 84 -14.43 7.04 -12.81
N GLU A 85 -13.71 6.04 -13.26
CA GLU A 85 -13.99 4.64 -12.94
C GLU A 85 -13.82 4.36 -11.45
N ALA A 86 -12.72 4.81 -10.85
CA ALA A 86 -12.46 4.68 -9.41
C ALA A 86 -13.57 5.33 -8.56
N GLY A 87 -14.18 6.41 -9.06
CA GLY A 87 -15.29 7.12 -8.40
C GLY A 87 -16.62 6.37 -8.40
N ARG A 88 -16.80 5.37 -9.26
CA ARG A 88 -18.08 4.63 -9.39
C ARG A 88 -18.31 3.63 -8.26
N TYR A 89 -17.27 3.14 -7.66
CA TYR A 89 -17.37 2.11 -6.63
C TYR A 89 -17.57 2.74 -5.24
N PRO A 90 -18.63 2.35 -4.49
CA PRO A 90 -18.84 2.84 -3.14
C PRO A 90 -17.77 2.33 -2.18
N LEU A 91 -17.53 3.10 -1.12
CA LEU A 91 -16.64 2.67 -0.04
C LEU A 91 -17.24 1.45 0.67
N LEU A 92 -16.38 0.53 1.08
CA LEU A 92 -16.77 -0.65 1.83
C LEU A 92 -16.86 -0.33 3.32
N THR A 93 -17.84 -0.93 3.99
CA THR A 93 -17.88 -0.99 5.45
C THR A 93 -16.92 -2.07 5.97
N ALA A 94 -16.55 -2.01 7.25
CA ALA A 94 -15.69 -3.02 7.86
C ALA A 94 -16.28 -4.44 7.75
N ALA A 95 -17.59 -4.58 7.86
CA ALA A 95 -18.30 -5.86 7.69
C ALA A 95 -18.20 -6.39 6.25
N GLU A 96 -18.34 -5.52 5.25
CA GLU A 96 -18.19 -5.87 3.83
C GLU A 96 -16.75 -6.26 3.50
N GLU A 97 -15.75 -5.58 4.07
CA GLU A 97 -14.33 -5.94 3.92
C GLU A 97 -14.06 -7.37 4.40
N VAL A 98 -14.57 -7.73 5.56
CA VAL A 98 -14.43 -9.09 6.12
C VAL A 98 -15.14 -10.12 5.25
N GLU A 99 -16.36 -9.85 4.82
CA GLU A 99 -17.12 -10.77 3.96
C GLU A 99 -16.41 -11.00 2.62
N LEU A 100 -15.96 -9.93 1.97
CA LEU A 100 -15.22 -10.01 0.72
C LEU A 100 -13.88 -10.74 0.90
N ALA A 101 -13.16 -10.50 1.99
CA ALA A 101 -11.91 -11.18 2.29
C ALA A 101 -12.11 -12.71 2.45
N LYS A 102 -13.17 -13.14 3.10
CA LYS A 102 -13.55 -14.57 3.19
C LYS A 102 -13.82 -15.19 1.83
N ARG A 103 -14.46 -14.44 0.94
CA ARG A 103 -14.74 -14.91 -0.44
C ARG A 103 -13.47 -14.94 -1.28
N VAL A 104 -12.60 -13.95 -1.15
CA VAL A 104 -11.28 -13.93 -1.82
C VAL A 104 -10.43 -15.13 -1.40
N GLU A 105 -10.42 -15.48 -0.13
CA GLU A 105 -9.72 -16.67 0.40
C GLU A 105 -10.20 -17.98 -0.26
N ARG A 106 -11.47 -18.03 -0.65
CA ARG A 106 -12.07 -19.16 -1.37
C ARG A 106 -11.84 -19.13 -2.90
N GLY A 107 -11.13 -18.12 -3.39
CA GLY A 107 -10.83 -17.98 -4.81
C GLY A 107 -11.90 -17.22 -5.63
N ASP A 108 -12.83 -16.51 -4.98
CA ASP A 108 -13.86 -15.72 -5.66
C ASP A 108 -13.25 -14.47 -6.33
N ARG A 109 -13.15 -14.51 -7.64
CA ARG A 109 -12.62 -13.42 -8.46
C ARG A 109 -13.45 -12.14 -8.37
N GLN A 110 -14.78 -12.27 -8.35
CA GLN A 110 -15.66 -11.10 -8.27
C GLN A 110 -15.50 -10.37 -6.94
N ALA A 111 -15.34 -11.11 -5.85
CA ALA A 111 -15.06 -10.52 -4.55
C ALA A 111 -13.70 -9.81 -4.53
N LYS A 112 -12.68 -10.39 -5.15
CA LYS A 112 -11.37 -9.79 -5.30
C LYS A 112 -11.44 -8.49 -6.10
N ASP A 113 -12.10 -8.51 -7.26
CA ASP A 113 -12.27 -7.34 -8.12
C ASP A 113 -13.03 -6.22 -7.40
N ARG A 114 -14.10 -6.55 -6.67
CA ARG A 114 -14.85 -5.57 -5.88
C ARG A 114 -13.98 -4.95 -4.79
N MET A 115 -13.21 -5.75 -4.08
CA MET A 115 -12.34 -5.27 -3.01
C MET A 115 -11.25 -4.33 -3.56
N ILE A 116 -10.64 -4.67 -4.71
CA ILE A 116 -9.69 -3.82 -5.40
C ILE A 116 -10.35 -2.50 -5.84
N ASN A 117 -11.44 -2.58 -6.60
CA ASN A 117 -12.09 -1.43 -7.20
C ASN A 117 -12.61 -0.44 -6.15
N SER A 118 -13.15 -0.92 -5.04
CA SER A 118 -13.64 -0.07 -3.96
C SER A 118 -12.53 0.65 -3.19
N ASN A 119 -11.26 0.24 -3.36
CA ASN A 119 -10.09 0.84 -2.71
C ASN A 119 -9.17 1.60 -3.69
N LEU A 120 -9.57 1.78 -4.95
CA LEU A 120 -8.78 2.55 -5.92
C LEU A 120 -8.56 4.01 -5.51
N ARG A 121 -9.52 4.61 -4.81
CA ARG A 121 -9.38 5.98 -4.28
C ARG A 121 -8.23 6.08 -3.27
N LEU A 122 -8.03 5.05 -2.47
CA LEU A 122 -6.91 4.99 -1.53
C LEU A 122 -5.58 5.00 -2.29
N VAL A 123 -5.47 4.23 -3.38
CA VAL A 123 -4.29 4.24 -4.25
C VAL A 123 -4.00 5.63 -4.80
N VAL A 124 -5.02 6.31 -5.32
CA VAL A 124 -4.88 7.67 -5.86
C VAL A 124 -4.40 8.66 -4.79
N SER A 125 -4.99 8.61 -3.60
CA SER A 125 -4.62 9.45 -2.46
C SER A 125 -3.15 9.29 -2.09
N ILE A 126 -2.66 8.06 -2.01
CA ILE A 126 -1.26 7.78 -1.70
C ILE A 126 -0.34 8.19 -2.86
N ALA A 127 -0.68 7.84 -4.10
CA ALA A 127 0.14 8.15 -5.28
C ALA A 127 0.36 9.67 -5.47
N LYS A 128 -0.64 10.49 -5.16
CA LYS A 128 -0.53 11.95 -5.24
C LYS A 128 0.59 12.52 -4.37
N ARG A 129 0.90 11.91 -3.24
CA ARG A 129 1.96 12.35 -2.32
C ARG A 129 3.36 12.09 -2.89
N TYR A 130 3.49 11.20 -3.86
CA TYR A 130 4.76 10.85 -4.50
C TYR A 130 4.99 11.51 -5.87
N GLN A 131 4.16 12.46 -6.26
CA GLN A 131 4.37 13.25 -7.47
C GLN A 131 5.68 14.06 -7.38
N GLY A 132 6.30 14.29 -8.54
CA GLY A 132 7.54 15.08 -8.61
C GLY A 132 8.84 14.28 -8.54
N HIS A 133 8.77 12.96 -8.39
CA HIS A 133 9.94 12.08 -8.32
C HIS A 133 10.25 11.37 -9.66
N GLY A 134 9.82 11.95 -10.77
CA GLY A 134 10.19 11.50 -12.12
C GLY A 134 9.22 10.50 -12.77
N LEU A 135 8.18 10.06 -12.09
CA LEU A 135 7.07 9.30 -12.65
C LEU A 135 5.81 10.16 -12.83
N SER A 136 5.01 9.85 -13.86
CA SER A 136 3.69 10.43 -14.00
C SER A 136 2.75 9.94 -12.88
N LEU A 137 1.71 10.71 -12.57
CA LEU A 137 0.72 10.28 -11.58
C LEU A 137 0.06 8.95 -11.97
N LEU A 138 -0.20 8.74 -13.27
CA LEU A 138 -0.79 7.48 -13.76
C LEU A 138 0.15 6.29 -13.52
N ASP A 139 1.45 6.45 -13.74
CA ASP A 139 2.45 5.41 -13.50
C ASP A 139 2.53 5.08 -11.99
N LEU A 140 2.52 6.11 -11.14
CA LEU A 140 2.48 5.93 -9.68
C LEU A 140 1.23 5.18 -9.23
N ILE A 141 0.08 5.52 -9.82
CA ILE A 141 -1.19 4.82 -9.56
C ILE A 141 -1.09 3.35 -9.98
N GLN A 142 -0.55 3.06 -11.15
CA GLN A 142 -0.38 1.68 -11.63
C GLN A 142 0.50 0.85 -10.69
N GLU A 143 1.62 1.40 -10.24
CA GLU A 143 2.46 0.76 -9.21
C GLU A 143 1.68 0.54 -7.91
N GLY A 144 0.93 1.54 -7.48
CA GLY A 144 0.08 1.44 -6.29
C GLY A 144 -1.02 0.38 -6.41
N VAL A 145 -1.62 0.21 -7.59
CA VAL A 145 -2.62 -0.85 -7.85
C VAL A 145 -1.99 -2.24 -7.71
N ILE A 146 -0.76 -2.43 -8.16
CA ILE A 146 -0.04 -3.69 -7.96
C ILE A 146 0.13 -3.98 -6.46
N GLY A 147 0.48 -2.97 -5.67
CA GLY A 147 0.53 -3.06 -4.22
C GLY A 147 -0.82 -3.41 -3.60
N LEU A 148 -1.89 -2.76 -4.04
CA LEU A 148 -3.26 -3.04 -3.59
C LEU A 148 -3.70 -4.47 -3.88
N ILE A 149 -3.39 -5.01 -5.08
CA ILE A 149 -3.70 -6.40 -5.43
C ILE A 149 -3.02 -7.37 -4.46
N ARG A 150 -1.75 -7.14 -4.14
CA ARG A 150 -1.02 -7.95 -3.16
C ARG A 150 -1.63 -7.85 -1.76
N ALA A 151 -2.05 -6.65 -1.36
CA ALA A 151 -2.73 -6.46 -0.08
C ALA A 151 -4.03 -7.27 0.00
N VAL A 152 -4.84 -7.26 -1.06
CA VAL A 152 -6.09 -8.05 -1.12
C VAL A 152 -5.81 -9.55 -1.03
N GLU A 153 -4.77 -10.04 -1.70
CA GLU A 153 -4.40 -11.45 -1.69
C GLU A 153 -3.87 -11.93 -0.32
N LYS A 154 -3.22 -11.04 0.43
CA LYS A 154 -2.55 -11.37 1.69
C LYS A 154 -3.31 -10.92 2.95
N PHE A 155 -4.41 -10.22 2.79
CA PHE A 155 -5.18 -9.71 3.92
C PHE A 155 -5.80 -10.84 4.74
N ASP A 156 -5.46 -10.86 6.03
CA ASP A 156 -6.05 -11.80 6.99
C ASP A 156 -7.12 -11.09 7.84
N TRP A 157 -8.37 -11.33 7.49
CA TRP A 157 -9.55 -10.76 8.16
C TRP A 157 -9.70 -11.17 9.64
N ARG A 158 -9.04 -12.27 10.04
CA ARG A 158 -9.10 -12.79 11.41
C ARG A 158 -8.38 -11.91 12.42
N ARG A 159 -7.48 -11.07 11.93
CA ARG A 159 -6.67 -10.19 12.79
C ARG A 159 -7.38 -8.94 13.26
N GLY A 160 -8.55 -8.62 12.72
CA GLY A 160 -9.46 -7.58 13.22
C GLY A 160 -9.09 -6.14 12.86
N TYR A 161 -8.00 -5.86 12.13
CA TYR A 161 -7.68 -4.51 11.68
C TYR A 161 -8.37 -4.17 10.34
N LYS A 162 -8.53 -2.86 10.09
CA LYS A 162 -9.14 -2.38 8.84
C LYS A 162 -8.27 -2.71 7.64
N PHE A 163 -8.89 -3.09 6.54
CA PHE A 163 -8.17 -3.36 5.29
C PHE A 163 -7.36 -2.15 4.81
N SER A 164 -7.90 -0.93 4.92
CA SER A 164 -7.21 0.31 4.52
C SER A 164 -5.87 0.49 5.22
N THR A 165 -5.77 0.19 6.51
CA THR A 165 -4.53 0.27 7.28
C THR A 165 -3.47 -0.70 6.75
N TYR A 166 -3.86 -1.93 6.48
CA TYR A 166 -3.00 -2.95 5.89
C TYR A 166 -2.59 -2.63 4.45
N ALA A 167 -3.55 -2.23 3.62
CA ALA A 167 -3.32 -1.92 2.21
C ALA A 167 -2.42 -0.69 2.01
N THR A 168 -2.51 0.32 2.87
CA THR A 168 -1.70 1.54 2.78
C THR A 168 -0.21 1.21 2.71
N TRP A 169 0.26 0.29 3.53
CA TRP A 169 1.67 -0.12 3.49
C TRP A 169 2.06 -0.76 2.14
N TRP A 170 1.25 -1.69 1.63
CA TRP A 170 1.52 -2.36 0.36
C TRP A 170 1.52 -1.39 -0.83
N ILE A 171 0.58 -0.46 -0.85
CA ILE A 171 0.46 0.56 -1.88
C ILE A 171 1.68 1.48 -1.83
N ARG A 172 2.02 1.99 -0.63
CA ARG A 172 3.15 2.87 -0.43
C ARG A 172 4.46 2.21 -0.86
N GLN A 173 4.70 0.99 -0.43
CA GLN A 173 5.89 0.21 -0.78
C GLN A 173 6.03 0.02 -2.30
N ALA A 174 4.93 -0.28 -2.99
CA ALA A 174 4.92 -0.44 -4.44
C ALA A 174 5.21 0.89 -5.16
N VAL A 175 4.58 1.98 -4.75
CA VAL A 175 4.79 3.33 -5.31
C VAL A 175 6.24 3.80 -5.10
N GLN A 176 6.80 3.67 -3.92
CA GLN A 176 8.19 4.02 -3.62
C GLN A 176 9.18 3.22 -4.45
N ARG A 177 8.94 1.92 -4.60
CA ARG A 177 9.77 1.06 -5.42
C ARG A 177 9.74 1.48 -6.90
N GLY A 178 8.57 1.82 -7.42
CA GLY A 178 8.41 2.35 -8.77
C GLY A 178 9.18 3.66 -8.97
N ALA A 179 9.02 4.62 -8.07
CA ALA A 179 9.72 5.90 -8.11
C ALA A 179 11.25 5.74 -8.05
N SER A 180 11.76 4.86 -7.20
CA SER A 180 13.19 4.59 -7.04
C SER A 180 13.83 3.94 -8.28
N ARG A 181 13.09 3.10 -9.01
CA ARG A 181 13.57 2.50 -10.27
C ARG A 181 13.80 3.55 -11.34
N THR A 182 12.89 4.49 -11.49
CA THR A 182 12.99 5.54 -12.51
C THR A 182 14.12 6.52 -12.20
N SER A 183 14.38 6.83 -10.95
CA SER A 183 15.50 7.67 -10.54
C SER A 183 16.86 7.07 -10.92
N ARG A 184 17.01 5.75 -10.82
CA ARG A 184 18.27 5.05 -11.22
C ARG A 184 18.49 4.96 -12.72
N LEU A 185 17.45 5.06 -13.54
CA LEU A 185 17.55 5.00 -15.00
C LEU A 185 17.89 6.35 -15.64
N ARG A 186 17.84 7.44 -14.89
CA ARG A 186 18.14 8.80 -15.36
C ARG A 186 19.52 9.33 -14.93
N GLY A 187 20.26 8.60 -14.17
CA GLY A 187 21.67 8.85 -13.81
C GLY A 187 22.61 7.99 -14.64
#